data_47227ebd1e96fda8c147ebfdfa8207b2
#
_entry.id   47227ebd1e96fda8c147ebfdfa8207b2
#
_cell.length_a   1.000
_cell.length_b   1.000
_cell.length_c   1.000
_cell.angle_alpha   90.00
_cell.angle_beta   90.00
_cell.angle_gamma   90.00
#
_symmetry.space_group_name_H-M   'P 1'
#
loop_
_entity.id
_entity.type
_entity.pdbx_description
1 polymer ?
#
loop_
_entity_poly.entity_id
_entity_poly.type
_entity_poly.pdbx_seq_one_letter_code
_entity_poly.pdbx_strand_id
1 'polypeptide(L)'
;MSFGDNEYCLYILPELNDELANRRLNSKFPWVDEEEYLENRKSFPTVGRKQKRAILTNFDFIWDFVQTELPGPSRVDALYIAYALELGVPVVTDDQDMTELAKEFEVPVMPTLELLKIMHDSNHADLKKIKGIVEYWRAIGDCPANLHRDLKKFFPDL
;
A
#
# COMPACT_ATOMS: atom_id res chain seq x y z
N MET A 1 9.80 -5.65 3.72
CA MET A 1 11.02 -4.81 3.85
C MET A 1 11.02 -4.17 5.24
N SER A 2 12.10 -4.36 6.02
CA SER A 2 12.25 -3.71 7.34
C SER A 2 13.09 -2.44 7.21
N PHE A 3 12.80 -1.43 8.05
CA PHE A 3 13.56 -0.18 8.14
C PHE A 3 13.46 0.43 9.56
N GLY A 4 14.16 1.53 9.85
CA GLY A 4 14.18 2.14 11.17
C GLY A 4 14.71 1.18 12.25
N ASP A 5 15.89 0.55 12.04
CA ASP A 5 16.48 -0.44 12.95
C ASP A 5 15.54 -1.61 13.29
N ASN A 6 14.70 -2.01 12.31
CA ASN A 6 13.64 -3.03 12.40
C ASN A 6 12.42 -2.63 13.24
N GLU A 7 12.25 -1.36 13.57
CA GLU A 7 11.04 -0.86 14.22
C GLU A 7 9.82 -0.97 13.30
N TYR A 8 10.03 -0.76 11.99
CA TYR A 8 8.99 -0.80 10.98
C TYR A 8 9.20 -1.95 10.00
N CYS A 9 8.12 -2.55 9.55
CA CYS A 9 8.15 -3.56 8.50
C CYS A 9 7.02 -3.33 7.50
N LEU A 10 7.39 -3.05 6.25
CA LEU A 10 6.44 -2.96 5.14
C LEU A 10 6.28 -4.33 4.50
N TYR A 11 5.06 -4.81 4.45
CA TYR A 11 4.65 -6.05 3.79
C TYR A 11 3.83 -5.78 2.55
N ILE A 12 3.92 -6.69 1.60
CA ILE A 12 2.98 -6.78 0.48
C ILE A 12 2.37 -8.18 0.44
N LEU A 13 1.25 -8.33 -0.24
CA LEU A 13 0.64 -9.62 -0.45
C LEU A 13 1.13 -10.23 -1.78
N PRO A 14 1.27 -11.58 -1.85
CA PRO A 14 1.68 -12.25 -3.09
C PRO A 14 0.78 -11.93 -4.29
N GLU A 15 -0.51 -11.71 -4.03
CA GLU A 15 -1.55 -11.40 -5.01
C GLU A 15 -1.29 -10.10 -5.79
N LEU A 16 -0.50 -9.17 -5.22
CA LEU A 16 -0.05 -7.98 -5.93
C LEU A 16 0.76 -8.32 -7.19
N ASN A 17 1.50 -9.44 -7.18
CA ASN A 17 2.27 -9.83 -8.35
C ASN A 17 1.38 -10.16 -9.55
N ASP A 18 0.17 -10.69 -9.32
CA ASP A 18 -0.79 -10.98 -10.38
C ASP A 18 -1.33 -9.68 -11.00
N GLU A 19 -1.54 -8.64 -10.20
CA GLU A 19 -1.92 -7.31 -10.69
C GLU A 19 -0.78 -6.64 -11.47
N LEU A 20 0.44 -6.71 -10.97
CA LEU A 20 1.62 -6.15 -11.63
C LEU A 20 1.98 -6.89 -12.92
N ALA A 21 1.59 -8.14 -13.08
CA ALA A 21 1.73 -8.88 -14.34
C ALA A 21 0.85 -8.32 -15.48
N ASN A 22 -0.06 -7.38 -15.19
CA ASN A 22 -0.87 -6.73 -16.19
C ASN A 22 -0.01 -5.86 -17.11
N ARG A 23 -0.04 -6.14 -18.44
CA ARG A 23 0.76 -5.43 -19.46
C ARG A 23 0.59 -3.91 -19.43
N ARG A 24 -0.60 -3.41 -19.06
CA ARG A 24 -0.88 -1.97 -18.99
C ARG A 24 -0.11 -1.32 -17.85
N LEU A 25 -0.02 -1.98 -16.69
CA LEU A 25 0.77 -1.51 -15.54
C LEU A 25 2.26 -1.58 -15.82
N ASN A 26 2.75 -2.68 -16.40
CA ASN A 26 4.16 -2.83 -16.75
C ASN A 26 4.63 -1.80 -17.78
N SER A 27 3.80 -1.41 -18.75
CA SER A 27 4.16 -0.35 -19.69
C SER A 27 4.24 1.04 -19.03
N LYS A 28 3.46 1.28 -17.98
CA LYS A 28 3.46 2.54 -17.22
C LYS A 28 4.59 2.59 -16.19
N PHE A 29 4.90 1.45 -15.59
CA PHE A 29 5.91 1.33 -14.53
C PHE A 29 6.94 0.22 -14.88
N PRO A 30 7.79 0.44 -15.90
CA PRO A 30 8.71 -0.60 -16.37
C PRO A 30 9.72 -1.05 -15.33
N TRP A 31 10.01 -0.23 -14.33
CA TRP A 31 10.93 -0.52 -13.23
C TRP A 31 10.40 -1.56 -12.24
N VAL A 32 9.11 -1.92 -12.27
CA VAL A 32 8.54 -2.91 -11.33
C VAL A 32 9.16 -4.30 -11.49
N ASP A 33 9.70 -4.62 -12.66
CA ASP A 33 10.35 -5.89 -12.95
C ASP A 33 11.88 -5.87 -12.79
N GLU A 34 12.47 -4.75 -12.36
CA GLU A 34 13.88 -4.68 -12.01
C GLU A 34 14.17 -5.54 -10.77
N GLU A 35 15.35 -6.17 -10.73
CA GLU A 35 15.73 -7.16 -9.70
C GLU A 35 15.60 -6.61 -8.27
N GLU A 36 16.01 -5.36 -8.05
CA GLU A 36 15.91 -4.70 -6.74
C GLU A 36 14.45 -4.65 -6.24
N TYR A 37 13.50 -4.30 -7.12
CA TYR A 37 12.08 -4.21 -6.76
C TYR A 37 11.44 -5.58 -6.61
N LEU A 38 11.85 -6.57 -7.39
CA LEU A 38 11.41 -7.96 -7.22
C LEU A 38 11.84 -8.53 -5.87
N GLU A 39 13.06 -8.28 -5.42
CA GLU A 39 13.54 -8.71 -4.10
C GLU A 39 12.77 -8.03 -2.97
N ASN A 40 12.54 -6.72 -3.06
CA ASN A 40 11.79 -5.98 -2.04
C ASN A 40 10.34 -6.47 -1.91
N ARG A 41 9.72 -6.96 -2.98
CA ARG A 41 8.37 -7.54 -2.97
C ARG A 41 8.28 -8.96 -2.39
N LYS A 42 9.37 -9.57 -1.99
CA LYS A 42 9.35 -10.89 -1.32
C LYS A 42 9.06 -10.82 0.18
N SER A 43 8.85 -9.63 0.74
CA SER A 43 8.50 -9.45 2.15
C SER A 43 7.01 -9.66 2.37
N PHE A 44 6.63 -10.90 2.66
CA PHE A 44 5.24 -11.29 2.94
C PHE A 44 4.99 -11.41 4.44
N PRO A 45 3.76 -11.12 4.92
CA PRO A 45 3.43 -11.34 6.32
C PRO A 45 3.40 -12.84 6.65
N THR A 46 4.09 -13.22 7.73
CA THR A 46 4.04 -14.60 8.22
C THR A 46 2.85 -14.75 9.16
N VAL A 47 1.87 -15.56 8.78
CA VAL A 47 0.65 -15.79 9.54
C VAL A 47 0.50 -17.26 9.93
N GLY A 48 0.09 -17.50 11.18
CA GLY A 48 -0.22 -18.84 11.68
C GLY A 48 -1.53 -19.40 11.11
N ARG A 49 -1.77 -20.71 11.29
CA ARG A 49 -2.99 -21.37 10.78
C ARG A 49 -4.29 -20.73 11.27
N LYS A 50 -4.34 -20.29 12.53
CA LYS A 50 -5.52 -19.64 13.12
C LYS A 50 -5.78 -18.29 12.46
N GLN A 51 -4.74 -17.47 12.34
CA GLN A 51 -4.82 -16.17 11.65
C GLN A 51 -5.20 -16.33 10.19
N LYS A 52 -4.59 -17.28 9.47
CA LYS A 52 -4.95 -17.54 8.07
C LYS A 52 -6.45 -17.88 7.91
N ARG A 53 -7.02 -18.65 8.83
CA ARG A 53 -8.45 -18.96 8.81
C ARG A 53 -9.28 -17.70 9.07
N ALA A 54 -8.90 -16.88 10.05
CA ALA A 54 -9.57 -15.62 10.35
C ALA A 54 -9.51 -14.65 9.16
N ILE A 55 -8.34 -14.49 8.53
CA ILE A 55 -8.17 -13.69 7.32
C ILE A 55 -9.12 -14.13 6.21
N LEU A 56 -9.21 -15.43 5.94
CA LEU A 56 -10.12 -15.94 4.90
C LEU A 56 -11.59 -15.68 5.24
N THR A 57 -11.99 -15.85 6.50
CA THR A 57 -13.36 -15.54 6.96
C THR A 57 -13.66 -14.03 6.83
N ASN A 58 -12.73 -13.19 7.24
CA ASN A 58 -12.85 -11.73 7.08
C ASN A 58 -12.91 -11.35 5.60
N PHE A 59 -12.06 -11.96 4.77
CA PHE A 59 -12.07 -11.71 3.32
C PHE A 59 -13.41 -12.06 2.67
N ASP A 60 -13.98 -13.23 2.98
CA ASP A 60 -15.28 -13.63 2.42
C ASP A 60 -16.38 -12.62 2.78
N PHE A 61 -16.38 -12.14 4.03
CA PHE A 61 -17.33 -11.14 4.50
C PHE A 61 -17.11 -9.76 3.84
N ILE A 62 -15.86 -9.30 3.78
CA ILE A 62 -15.50 -8.03 3.15
C ILE A 62 -15.82 -8.05 1.65
N TRP A 63 -15.52 -9.17 0.98
CA TRP A 63 -15.78 -9.30 -0.45
C TRP A 63 -17.28 -9.33 -0.78
N ASP A 64 -18.08 -10.01 0.04
CA ASP A 64 -19.54 -9.96 -0.09
C ASP A 64 -20.08 -8.53 0.07
N PHE A 65 -19.57 -7.80 1.05
CA PHE A 65 -19.90 -6.37 1.25
C PHE A 65 -19.51 -5.52 0.03
N VAL A 66 -18.33 -5.70 -0.53
CA VAL A 66 -17.89 -4.98 -1.75
C VAL A 66 -18.86 -5.25 -2.89
N GLN A 67 -19.27 -6.51 -3.08
CA GLN A 67 -20.15 -6.86 -4.19
C GLN A 67 -21.58 -6.33 -4.04
N THR A 68 -22.06 -6.11 -2.82
CA THR A 68 -23.45 -5.73 -2.56
C THR A 68 -23.62 -4.25 -2.23
N GLU A 69 -22.69 -3.65 -1.47
CA GLU A 69 -22.89 -2.33 -0.86
C GLU A 69 -21.87 -1.28 -1.35
N LEU A 70 -20.66 -1.68 -1.71
CA LEU A 70 -19.60 -0.74 -2.07
C LEU A 70 -18.89 -1.16 -3.38
N PRO A 71 -19.54 -1.04 -4.54
CA PRO A 71 -18.90 -1.36 -5.81
C PRO A 71 -17.76 -0.36 -6.12
N GLY A 72 -16.56 -0.85 -6.34
CA GLY A 72 -15.36 -0.05 -6.64
C GLY A 72 -14.09 -0.81 -6.27
N PRO A 73 -13.88 -1.17 -4.98
CA PRO A 73 -12.70 -1.90 -4.57
C PRO A 73 -12.53 -3.23 -5.30
N SER A 74 -11.28 -3.59 -5.59
CA SER A 74 -10.92 -4.86 -6.20
C SER A 74 -10.97 -6.00 -5.16
N ARG A 75 -10.90 -7.23 -5.67
CA ARG A 75 -10.74 -8.41 -4.81
C ARG A 75 -9.44 -8.38 -4.01
N VAL A 76 -8.38 -7.80 -4.58
CA VAL A 76 -7.09 -7.66 -3.92
C VAL A 76 -7.18 -6.62 -2.81
N ASP A 77 -7.89 -5.50 -3.01
CA ASP A 77 -8.14 -4.51 -1.95
C ASP A 77 -8.86 -5.16 -0.76
N ALA A 78 -9.91 -5.93 -1.02
CA ALA A 78 -10.63 -6.66 0.03
C ALA A 78 -9.71 -7.61 0.81
N LEU A 79 -8.77 -8.26 0.14
CA LEU A 79 -7.79 -9.13 0.77
C LEU A 79 -6.80 -8.35 1.63
N TYR A 80 -6.30 -7.20 1.16
CA TYR A 80 -5.44 -6.31 1.97
C TYR A 80 -6.16 -5.85 3.24
N ILE A 81 -7.43 -5.46 3.14
CA ILE A 81 -8.22 -5.06 4.31
C ILE A 81 -8.40 -6.24 5.28
N ALA A 82 -8.65 -7.46 4.79
CA ALA A 82 -8.77 -8.65 5.63
C ALA A 82 -7.48 -8.96 6.41
N TYR A 83 -6.32 -8.83 5.75
CA TYR A 83 -5.02 -8.98 6.41
C TYR A 83 -4.78 -7.88 7.44
N ALA A 84 -5.01 -6.63 7.08
CA ALA A 84 -4.81 -5.49 7.97
C ALA A 84 -5.68 -5.57 9.22
N LEU A 85 -6.94 -5.96 9.06
CA LEU A 85 -7.89 -6.17 10.16
C LEU A 85 -7.42 -7.26 11.13
N GLU A 86 -7.01 -8.42 10.63
CA GLU A 86 -6.54 -9.52 11.48
C GLU A 86 -5.20 -9.23 12.16
N LEU A 87 -4.31 -8.52 11.48
CA LEU A 87 -2.99 -8.18 12.01
C LEU A 87 -2.99 -6.92 12.87
N GLY A 88 -4.05 -6.13 12.87
CA GLY A 88 -4.15 -4.87 13.59
C GLY A 88 -3.16 -3.81 13.10
N VAL A 89 -2.92 -3.75 11.79
CA VAL A 89 -1.95 -2.84 11.16
C VAL A 89 -2.63 -1.92 10.15
N PRO A 90 -2.08 -0.72 9.89
CA PRO A 90 -2.62 0.15 8.84
C PRO A 90 -2.35 -0.42 7.43
N VAL A 91 -3.20 -0.06 6.48
CA VAL A 91 -2.89 -0.20 5.05
C VAL A 91 -2.27 1.08 4.52
N VAL A 92 -1.28 0.94 3.64
CA VAL A 92 -0.69 2.07 2.93
C VAL A 92 -1.34 2.16 1.56
N THR A 93 -2.12 3.22 1.34
CA THR A 93 -2.80 3.44 0.06
C THR A 93 -3.14 4.92 -0.14
N ASP A 94 -3.17 5.34 -1.40
CA ASP A 94 -3.73 6.62 -1.84
C ASP A 94 -4.97 6.41 -2.73
N ASP A 95 -5.38 5.15 -2.90
CA ASP A 95 -6.59 4.78 -3.63
C ASP A 95 -7.85 5.12 -2.82
N GLN A 96 -8.81 5.76 -3.48
CA GLN A 96 -10.02 6.24 -2.82
C GLN A 96 -10.96 5.08 -2.47
N ASP A 97 -11.14 4.13 -3.39
CA ASP A 97 -12.05 3.01 -3.18
C ASP A 97 -11.55 2.12 -2.04
N MET A 98 -10.24 1.86 -2.00
CA MET A 98 -9.61 1.13 -0.89
C MET A 98 -9.68 1.91 0.43
N THR A 99 -9.57 3.24 0.39
CA THR A 99 -9.71 4.08 1.59
C THR A 99 -11.13 4.04 2.15
N GLU A 100 -12.15 4.07 1.29
CA GLU A 100 -13.55 3.94 1.70
C GLU A 100 -13.82 2.57 2.30
N LEU A 101 -13.33 1.50 1.67
CA LEU A 101 -13.45 0.15 2.19
C LEU A 101 -12.77 -0.02 3.56
N ALA A 102 -11.55 0.50 3.71
CA ALA A 102 -10.83 0.46 4.98
C ALA A 102 -11.62 1.14 6.11
N LYS A 103 -12.27 2.26 5.81
CA LYS A 103 -13.09 3.00 6.77
C LYS A 103 -14.30 2.20 7.24
N GLU A 104 -14.99 1.48 6.36
CA GLU A 104 -16.13 0.63 6.72
C GLU A 104 -15.75 -0.48 7.70
N PHE A 105 -14.53 -0.97 7.59
CA PHE A 105 -14.01 -2.03 8.48
C PHE A 105 -13.09 -1.51 9.59
N GLU A 106 -13.06 -0.19 9.84
CA GLU A 106 -12.25 0.46 10.88
C GLU A 106 -10.75 0.14 10.78
N VAL A 107 -10.26 -0.16 9.57
CA VAL A 107 -8.84 -0.38 9.30
C VAL A 107 -8.15 0.98 9.10
N PRO A 108 -7.09 1.30 9.87
CA PRO A 108 -6.37 2.55 9.70
C PRO A 108 -5.72 2.64 8.31
N VAL A 109 -5.78 3.82 7.70
CA VAL A 109 -5.14 4.12 6.41
C VAL A 109 -3.98 5.07 6.63
N MET A 110 -2.88 4.78 5.98
CA MET A 110 -1.68 5.62 5.91
C MET A 110 -1.45 6.05 4.46
N PRO A 111 -1.47 7.34 4.11
CA PRO A 111 -1.11 7.78 2.77
C PRO A 111 0.38 7.55 2.49
N THR A 112 0.73 7.38 1.21
CA THR A 112 2.13 7.09 0.81
C THR A 112 3.12 8.15 1.29
N LEU A 113 2.73 9.43 1.30
CA LEU A 113 3.62 10.51 1.80
C LEU A 113 3.87 10.42 3.30
N GLU A 114 2.94 9.89 4.09
CA GLU A 114 3.16 9.61 5.52
C GLU A 114 4.16 8.47 5.70
N LEU A 115 4.06 7.40 4.93
CA LEU A 115 5.06 6.33 4.91
C LEU A 115 6.45 6.87 4.54
N LEU A 116 6.53 7.70 3.48
CA LEU A 116 7.80 8.33 3.08
C LEU A 116 8.38 9.23 4.18
N LYS A 117 7.52 9.91 4.96
CA LYS A 117 7.96 10.69 6.13
C LYS A 117 8.57 9.80 7.21
N ILE A 118 7.93 8.69 7.54
CA ILE A 118 8.47 7.71 8.50
C ILE A 118 9.82 7.15 7.99
N MET A 119 9.91 6.80 6.70
CA MET A 119 11.16 6.34 6.10
C MET A 119 12.26 7.39 6.16
N HIS A 120 11.91 8.67 5.96
CA HIS A 120 12.86 9.78 6.08
C HIS A 120 13.35 9.96 7.51
N ASP A 121 12.44 10.01 8.46
CA ASP A 121 12.75 10.20 9.88
C ASP A 121 13.59 9.04 10.44
N SER A 122 13.43 7.85 9.85
CA SER A 122 14.21 6.64 10.16
C SER A 122 15.51 6.51 9.35
N ASN A 123 15.93 7.56 8.64
CA ASN A 123 17.12 7.58 7.78
C ASN A 123 17.14 6.49 6.67
N HIS A 124 15.98 5.96 6.28
CA HIS A 124 15.85 4.97 5.22
C HIS A 124 15.72 5.60 3.83
N ALA A 125 15.13 6.79 3.74
CA ALA A 125 15.03 7.57 2.51
C ALA A 125 15.44 9.03 2.75
N ASP A 126 16.29 9.58 1.88
CA ASP A 126 16.66 11.00 1.93
C ASP A 126 15.64 11.88 1.17
N LEU A 127 15.69 13.19 1.44
CA LEU A 127 14.80 14.17 0.78
C LEU A 127 15.00 14.21 -0.74
N LYS A 128 16.20 13.91 -1.24
CA LYS A 128 16.49 13.88 -2.67
C LYS A 128 15.73 12.75 -3.35
N LYS A 129 15.71 11.57 -2.74
CA LYS A 129 14.95 10.40 -3.23
C LYS A 129 13.45 10.69 -3.20
N ILE A 130 12.94 11.27 -2.12
CA ILE A 130 11.52 11.62 -1.98
C ILE A 130 11.10 12.65 -3.03
N LYS A 131 11.91 13.70 -3.23
CA LYS A 131 11.69 14.68 -4.29
C LYS A 131 11.64 14.02 -5.67
N GLY A 132 12.56 13.11 -5.95
CA GLY A 132 12.58 12.35 -7.20
C GLY A 132 11.32 11.52 -7.41
N ILE A 133 10.78 10.89 -6.37
CA ILE A 133 9.50 10.16 -6.43
C ILE A 133 8.35 11.11 -6.78
N VAL A 134 8.25 12.25 -6.11
CA VAL A 134 7.20 13.26 -6.37
C VAL A 134 7.30 13.82 -7.80
N GLU A 135 8.50 14.12 -8.27
CA GLU A 135 8.74 14.58 -9.64
C GLU A 135 8.36 13.50 -10.67
N TYR A 136 8.67 12.25 -10.39
CA TYR A 136 8.28 11.11 -11.22
C TYR A 136 6.76 11.00 -11.33
N TRP A 137 6.01 11.01 -10.21
CA TRP A 137 4.54 10.98 -10.24
C TRP A 137 3.95 12.09 -11.09
N ARG A 138 4.49 13.33 -10.95
CA ARG A 138 4.06 14.48 -11.78
C ARG A 138 4.35 14.26 -13.25
N ALA A 139 5.51 13.71 -13.58
CA ALA A 139 5.92 13.48 -14.96
C ALA A 139 5.05 12.43 -15.68
N ILE A 140 4.64 11.37 -14.98
CA ILE A 140 3.76 10.33 -15.55
C ILE A 140 2.27 10.66 -15.45
N GLY A 141 1.91 11.76 -14.77
CA GLY A 141 0.52 12.18 -14.57
C GLY A 141 -0.27 11.23 -13.65
N ASP A 142 0.41 10.53 -12.73
CA ASP A 142 -0.18 9.57 -11.81
C ASP A 142 0.16 9.95 -10.36
N CYS A 143 -0.46 11.01 -9.91
CA CYS A 143 -0.24 11.55 -8.58
C CYS A 143 -1.29 11.04 -7.60
N PRO A 144 -0.92 10.80 -6.33
CA PRO A 144 -1.89 10.67 -5.25
C PRO A 144 -2.90 11.81 -5.25
N ALA A 145 -4.19 11.51 -5.07
CA ALA A 145 -5.26 12.51 -5.12
C ALA A 145 -5.03 13.69 -4.17
N ASN A 146 -4.43 13.43 -3.02
CA ASN A 146 -4.16 14.42 -1.98
C ASN A 146 -2.71 14.92 -1.97
N LEU A 147 -1.93 14.72 -3.05
CA LEU A 147 -0.51 15.02 -3.10
C LEU A 147 -0.15 16.41 -2.55
N HIS A 148 -0.85 17.45 -2.98
CA HIS A 148 -0.55 18.82 -2.57
C HIS A 148 -0.77 19.05 -1.07
N ARG A 149 -1.88 18.53 -0.53
CA ARG A 149 -2.21 18.60 0.90
C ARG A 149 -1.18 17.85 1.74
N ASP A 150 -0.83 16.66 1.31
CA ASP A 150 0.03 15.75 2.07
C ASP A 150 1.50 16.19 1.97
N LEU A 151 1.95 16.75 0.84
CA LEU A 151 3.26 17.43 0.76
C LEU A 151 3.35 18.56 1.76
N LYS A 152 2.36 19.45 1.80
CA LYS A 152 2.35 20.56 2.75
C LYS A 152 2.35 20.10 4.21
N LYS A 153 1.72 18.96 4.49
CA LYS A 153 1.64 18.38 5.85
C LYS A 153 2.94 17.71 6.27
N PHE A 154 3.52 16.87 5.41
CA PHE A 154 4.63 15.99 5.77
C PHE A 154 5.99 16.51 5.32
N PHE A 155 6.03 17.31 4.26
CA PHE A 155 7.25 17.85 3.65
C PHE A 155 7.07 19.31 3.24
N PRO A 156 6.87 20.25 4.19
CA PRO A 156 6.58 21.65 3.89
C PRO A 156 7.69 22.35 3.09
N ASP A 157 8.91 21.84 3.14
CA ASP A 157 10.08 22.40 2.47
C ASP A 157 10.35 21.76 1.08
N LEU A 158 9.48 20.87 0.59
CA LEU A 158 9.52 20.24 -0.74
C LEU A 158 8.47 20.87 -1.65
#